data_c2e7794092ac010c6ff8328ac9a82f11
#
_entry.id   c2e7794092ac010c6ff8328ac9a82f11
#
_cell.length_a   1.000
_cell.length_b   1.000
_cell.length_c   1.000
_cell.angle_alpha   90.00
_cell.angle_beta   90.00
_cell.angle_gamma   90.00
#
_symmetry.space_group_name_H-M   'P 1'
#
loop_
_entity.id
_entity.type
_entity.pdbx_description
1 polymer ?
#
loop_
_entity_poly.entity_id
_entity_poly.type
_entity_poly.pdbx_seq_one_letter_code
_entity_poly.pdbx_strand_id
1 'polypeptide(L)'
;MNEQNGVLRPINGRAVLGLDVDGVIADYAGGLRPYAASDFGVIADGLPEPDIYSIVDAWPFSDYAHYRRVHRAAVEAGLYRSLPLIPGAAEAIRELSTAGVHVRIVTHRLFIGGQHARVVSDTVAWLEKHRIPYMSL
;
A
#
# COMPACT_ATOMS: atom_id res chain seq x y z
N MET A 1 2.28 33.76 -14.21
CA MET A 1 2.48 32.30 -14.08
C MET A 1 2.09 31.91 -12.68
N ASN A 2 0.89 31.37 -12.50
CA ASN A 2 0.47 30.85 -11.21
C ASN A 2 0.96 29.40 -11.11
N GLU A 3 2.10 29.21 -10.51
CA GLU A 3 2.45 27.92 -9.96
C GLU A 3 1.50 27.66 -8.79
N GLN A 4 0.41 26.99 -9.09
CA GLN A 4 -0.39 26.36 -8.05
C GLN A 4 0.35 25.10 -7.63
N ASN A 5 1.42 25.32 -6.84
CA ASN A 5 1.95 24.27 -5.98
C ASN A 5 0.73 23.71 -5.25
N GLY A 6 0.56 22.37 -5.29
CA GLY A 6 -0.56 21.67 -4.70
C GLY A 6 -0.63 21.84 -3.17
N VAL A 7 -0.85 23.06 -2.74
CA VAL A 7 -1.15 23.37 -1.36
C VAL A 7 -2.56 22.87 -1.11
N LEU A 8 -2.66 21.77 -0.40
CA LEU A 8 -3.92 21.26 0.12
C LEU A 8 -4.62 22.38 0.88
N ARG A 9 -5.78 22.82 0.37
CA ARG A 9 -6.58 23.84 1.07
C ARG A 9 -7.08 23.25 2.39
N PRO A 10 -6.88 23.93 3.52
CA PRO A 10 -7.36 23.43 4.79
C PRO A 10 -8.88 23.31 4.79
N ILE A 11 -9.38 22.17 5.26
CA ILE A 11 -10.80 22.00 5.57
C ILE A 11 -10.99 22.46 7.00
N ASN A 12 -11.85 23.44 7.22
CA ASN A 12 -12.08 24.04 8.55
C ASN A 12 -10.78 24.52 9.24
N GLY A 13 -9.85 25.11 8.46
CA GLY A 13 -8.58 25.63 8.98
C GLY A 13 -7.50 24.58 9.23
N ARG A 14 -7.73 23.30 8.86
CA ARG A 14 -6.75 22.22 9.03
C ARG A 14 -6.24 21.72 7.67
N ALA A 15 -4.95 21.46 7.60
CA ALA A 15 -4.36 20.78 6.45
C ALA A 15 -4.87 19.35 6.37
N VAL A 16 -5.14 18.88 5.15
CA VAL A 16 -5.56 17.50 4.87
C VAL A 16 -4.52 16.84 4.00
N LEU A 17 -4.03 15.68 4.41
CA LEU A 17 -3.12 14.84 3.64
C LEU A 17 -3.88 13.63 3.11
N GLY A 18 -4.00 13.51 1.79
CA GLY A 18 -4.40 12.27 1.14
C GLY A 18 -3.19 11.34 1.04
N LEU A 19 -3.26 10.17 1.63
CA LEU A 19 -2.14 9.26 1.75
C LEU A 19 -2.48 7.93 1.06
N ASP A 20 -1.70 7.58 0.03
CA ASP A 20 -1.73 6.25 -0.55
C ASP A 20 -1.01 5.25 0.36
N VAL A 21 -1.31 3.99 0.21
CA VAL A 21 -0.80 2.92 1.08
C VAL A 21 0.34 2.17 0.42
N ASP A 22 0.07 1.53 -0.72
CA ASP A 22 1.03 0.65 -1.38
C ASP A 22 2.16 1.42 -2.05
N GLY A 23 3.39 1.11 -1.69
CA GLY A 23 4.58 1.82 -2.17
C GLY A 23 4.83 3.17 -1.51
N VAL A 24 3.98 3.61 -0.58
CA VAL A 24 4.13 4.87 0.17
C VAL A 24 4.38 4.60 1.66
N ILE A 25 3.53 3.83 2.30
CA ILE A 25 3.69 3.45 3.72
C ILE A 25 3.83 1.94 3.90
N ALA A 26 3.25 1.14 3.01
CA ALA A 26 3.37 -0.31 2.99
C ALA A 26 4.31 -0.77 1.86
N ASP A 27 5.23 -1.67 2.16
CA ASP A 27 6.10 -2.30 1.18
C ASP A 27 5.35 -3.44 0.46
N TYR A 28 4.62 -3.06 -0.58
CA TYR A 28 3.84 -4.00 -1.36
C TYR A 28 4.71 -5.05 -2.06
N ALA A 29 5.82 -4.63 -2.69
CA ALA A 29 6.72 -5.55 -3.37
C ALA A 29 7.34 -6.55 -2.39
N GLY A 30 7.82 -6.09 -1.24
CA GLY A 30 8.34 -6.95 -0.19
C GLY A 30 7.31 -7.95 0.33
N GLY A 31 6.05 -7.52 0.49
CA GLY A 31 4.98 -8.39 0.95
C GLY A 31 4.52 -9.42 -0.09
N LEU A 32 4.49 -9.04 -1.38
CA LEU A 32 4.11 -9.94 -2.47
C LEU A 32 5.21 -10.96 -2.81
N ARG A 33 6.46 -10.62 -2.57
CA ARG A 33 7.65 -11.41 -2.93
C ARG A 33 7.55 -12.89 -2.57
N PRO A 34 7.21 -13.30 -1.34
CA PRO A 34 7.13 -14.73 -1.00
C PRO A 34 6.03 -15.47 -1.78
N TYR A 35 4.92 -14.82 -2.08
CA TYR A 35 3.85 -15.41 -2.87
C TYR A 35 4.26 -15.60 -4.34
N ALA A 36 4.88 -14.59 -4.93
CA ALA A 36 5.39 -14.65 -6.28
C ALA A 36 6.51 -15.69 -6.42
N ALA A 37 7.45 -15.72 -5.50
CA ALA A 37 8.54 -16.69 -5.49
C ALA A 37 8.02 -18.13 -5.39
N SER A 38 7.03 -18.37 -4.54
CA SER A 38 6.37 -19.69 -4.43
C SER A 38 5.72 -20.12 -5.74
N ASP A 39 5.02 -19.19 -6.41
CA ASP A 39 4.39 -19.46 -7.71
C ASP A 39 5.42 -19.73 -8.81
N PHE A 40 6.53 -19.00 -8.82
CA PHE A 40 7.62 -19.19 -9.78
C PHE A 40 8.48 -20.43 -9.48
N GLY A 41 8.39 -21.00 -8.28
CA GLY A 41 9.27 -22.09 -7.85
C GLY A 41 10.71 -21.65 -7.59
N VAL A 42 10.93 -20.41 -7.13
CA VAL A 42 12.23 -19.84 -6.81
C VAL A 42 12.32 -19.39 -5.36
N ILE A 43 13.53 -19.09 -4.91
CA ILE A 43 13.76 -18.52 -3.58
C ILE A 43 13.38 -17.03 -3.62
N ALA A 44 12.68 -16.55 -2.60
CA ALA A 44 12.20 -15.17 -2.54
C ALA A 44 13.33 -14.14 -2.68
N ASP A 45 14.45 -14.35 -2.04
CA ASP A 45 15.62 -13.46 -2.11
C ASP A 45 16.27 -13.44 -3.51
N GLY A 46 15.95 -14.40 -4.37
CA GLY A 46 16.39 -14.41 -5.76
C GLY A 46 15.62 -13.47 -6.68
N LEU A 47 14.48 -12.94 -6.25
CA LEU A 47 13.77 -11.92 -7.00
C LEU A 47 14.40 -10.55 -6.78
N PRO A 48 14.72 -9.79 -7.84
CA PRO A 48 15.35 -8.48 -7.69
C PRO A 48 14.39 -7.47 -7.02
N GLU A 49 14.95 -6.41 -6.42
CA GLU A 49 14.16 -5.25 -6.07
C GLU A 49 13.62 -4.62 -7.35
N PRO A 50 12.32 -4.32 -7.40
CA PRO A 50 11.77 -3.64 -8.57
C PRO A 50 12.31 -2.21 -8.64
N ASP A 51 13.13 -1.93 -9.64
CA ASP A 51 13.67 -0.60 -9.95
C ASP A 51 12.81 0.14 -10.98
N ILE A 52 11.75 -0.51 -11.44
CA ILE A 52 10.78 0.01 -12.38
C ILE A 52 9.37 0.02 -11.76
N TYR A 53 8.50 0.87 -12.27
CA TYR A 53 7.16 1.05 -11.73
C TYR A 53 6.30 -0.23 -11.78
N SER A 54 6.50 -1.06 -12.81
CA SER A 54 5.71 -2.26 -13.02
C SER A 54 6.42 -3.50 -12.49
N ILE A 55 5.88 -4.09 -11.43
CA ILE A 55 6.36 -5.36 -10.88
C ILE A 55 6.19 -6.52 -11.87
N VAL A 56 5.21 -6.42 -12.77
CA VAL A 56 4.97 -7.41 -13.83
C VAL A 56 6.15 -7.51 -14.78
N ASP A 57 6.83 -6.39 -15.03
CA ASP A 57 8.00 -6.35 -15.89
C ASP A 57 9.30 -6.65 -15.13
N ALA A 58 9.33 -6.43 -13.82
CA ALA A 58 10.49 -6.68 -12.98
C ALA A 58 10.68 -8.16 -12.64
N TRP A 59 9.59 -8.90 -12.48
CA TRP A 59 9.60 -10.30 -12.07
C TRP A 59 9.07 -11.22 -13.18
N PRO A 60 9.38 -12.54 -13.16
CA PRO A 60 9.10 -13.44 -14.29
C PRO A 60 7.63 -13.85 -14.41
N PHE A 61 6.71 -12.92 -14.27
CA PHE A 61 5.32 -13.15 -14.66
C PHE A 61 5.20 -13.35 -16.17
N SER A 62 4.41 -14.31 -16.59
CA SER A 62 4.21 -14.58 -18.03
C SER A 62 3.43 -13.46 -18.72
N ASP A 63 2.49 -12.85 -17.99
CA ASP A 63 1.65 -11.76 -18.45
C ASP A 63 0.96 -11.08 -17.25
N TYR A 64 0.16 -10.06 -17.53
CA TYR A 64 -0.60 -9.35 -16.50
C TYR A 64 -1.67 -10.25 -15.84
N ALA A 65 -2.25 -11.19 -16.57
CA ALA A 65 -3.23 -12.12 -16.02
C ALA A 65 -2.59 -13.07 -14.99
N HIS A 66 -1.35 -13.50 -15.24
CA HIS A 66 -0.57 -14.29 -14.28
C HIS A 66 -0.33 -13.50 -13.00
N TYR A 67 0.14 -12.27 -13.11
CA TYR A 67 0.29 -11.37 -11.95
C TYR A 67 -1.01 -11.24 -11.16
N ARG A 68 -2.13 -10.98 -11.83
CA ARG A 68 -3.43 -10.84 -11.16
C ARG A 68 -3.85 -12.07 -10.38
N ARG A 69 -3.58 -13.26 -10.90
CA ARG A 69 -3.87 -14.52 -10.19
C ARG A 69 -3.05 -14.64 -8.91
N VAL A 70 -1.75 -14.38 -8.98
CA VAL A 70 -0.84 -14.43 -7.82
C VAL A 70 -1.24 -13.36 -6.80
N HIS A 71 -1.49 -12.14 -7.25
CA HIS A 71 -1.96 -11.05 -6.40
C HIS A 71 -3.26 -11.41 -5.67
N ARG A 72 -4.26 -11.93 -6.39
CA ARG A 72 -5.55 -12.32 -5.81
C ARG A 72 -5.37 -13.41 -4.74
N ALA A 73 -4.58 -14.44 -5.05
CA ALA A 73 -4.29 -15.51 -4.10
C ALA A 73 -3.59 -14.98 -2.84
N ALA A 74 -2.65 -14.05 -3.01
CA ALA A 74 -1.96 -13.40 -1.90
C ALA A 74 -2.94 -12.58 -1.04
N VAL A 75 -3.83 -11.81 -1.64
CA VAL A 75 -4.87 -11.04 -0.93
C VAL A 75 -5.80 -11.97 -0.13
N GLU A 76 -6.23 -13.06 -0.73
CA GLU A 76 -7.04 -14.08 -0.06
C GLU A 76 -6.31 -14.74 1.12
N ALA A 77 -4.99 -14.86 1.02
CA ALA A 77 -4.12 -15.39 2.10
C ALA A 77 -3.76 -14.34 3.17
N GLY A 78 -4.21 -13.09 3.04
CA GLY A 78 -3.99 -12.05 4.06
C GLY A 78 -2.84 -11.10 3.76
N LEU A 79 -2.45 -10.93 2.50
CA LEU A 79 -1.37 -10.01 2.10
C LEU A 79 -1.51 -8.63 2.73
N TYR A 80 -2.68 -8.01 2.62
CA TYR A 80 -2.90 -6.64 3.10
C TYR A 80 -2.88 -6.48 4.61
N ARG A 81 -3.05 -7.57 5.35
CA ARG A 81 -2.92 -7.59 6.81
C ARG A 81 -1.45 -7.68 7.26
N SER A 82 -0.57 -8.22 6.42
CA SER A 82 0.80 -8.61 6.80
C SER A 82 1.91 -7.88 6.05
N LEU A 83 1.58 -6.87 5.24
CA LEU A 83 2.59 -6.09 4.52
C LEU A 83 3.64 -5.52 5.45
N PRO A 84 4.93 -5.53 5.07
CA PRO A 84 5.95 -4.79 5.79
C PRO A 84 5.67 -3.28 5.76
N LEU A 85 5.99 -2.60 6.85
CA LEU A 85 5.94 -1.15 6.92
C LEU A 85 7.20 -0.56 6.28
N ILE A 86 7.04 0.50 5.48
CA ILE A 86 8.19 1.25 5.00
C ILE A 86 8.82 1.99 6.20
N PRO A 87 10.14 1.85 6.44
CA PRO A 87 10.81 2.45 7.59
C PRO A 87 10.59 3.97 7.66
N GLY A 88 10.25 4.45 8.84
CA GLY A 88 10.01 5.88 9.10
C GLY A 88 8.62 6.38 8.74
N ALA A 89 7.81 5.61 8.01
CA ALA A 89 6.50 6.05 7.54
C ALA A 89 5.52 6.29 8.70
N ALA A 90 5.40 5.34 9.62
CA ALA A 90 4.45 5.46 10.73
C ALA A 90 4.80 6.62 11.66
N GLU A 91 6.08 6.83 11.97
CA GLU A 91 6.56 7.94 12.78
C GLU A 91 6.23 9.28 12.13
N ALA A 92 6.52 9.44 10.84
CA ALA A 92 6.25 10.66 10.09
C ALA A 92 4.75 11.00 10.09
N ILE A 93 3.88 10.01 9.88
CA ILE A 93 2.43 10.22 9.87
C ILE A 93 1.93 10.60 11.27
N ARG A 94 2.44 9.96 12.31
CA ARG A 94 2.09 10.33 13.69
C ARG A 94 2.50 11.75 14.04
N GLU A 95 3.68 12.19 13.60
CA GLU A 95 4.13 13.58 13.80
C GLU A 95 3.22 14.56 13.07
N LEU A 96 2.86 14.29 11.82
CA LEU A 96 1.92 15.12 11.06
C LEU A 96 0.56 15.19 11.74
N SER A 97 0.03 14.08 12.20
CA SER A 97 -1.26 14.02 12.90
C SER A 97 -1.22 14.82 14.22
N THR A 98 -0.14 14.69 14.98
CA THR A 98 0.07 15.46 16.22
C THR A 98 0.17 16.96 15.94
N ALA A 99 0.74 17.34 14.79
CA ALA A 99 0.80 18.74 14.35
C ALA A 99 -0.55 19.29 13.83
N GLY A 100 -1.61 18.48 13.85
CA GLY A 100 -2.97 18.88 13.47
C GLY A 100 -3.33 18.61 12.01
N VAL A 101 -2.51 17.87 11.27
CA VAL A 101 -2.83 17.45 9.89
C VAL A 101 -3.87 16.33 9.92
N HIS A 102 -4.94 16.48 9.16
CA HIS A 102 -5.92 15.41 8.94
C HIS A 102 -5.39 14.42 7.91
N VAL A 103 -5.18 13.19 8.31
CA VAL A 103 -4.75 12.12 7.42
C VAL A 103 -5.98 11.38 6.88
N ARG A 104 -6.08 11.31 5.56
CA ARG A 104 -7.06 10.49 4.85
C ARG A 104 -6.34 9.42 4.04
N ILE A 105 -6.77 8.20 4.18
CA ILE A 105 -6.26 7.09 3.37
C ILE A 105 -6.98 7.09 2.03
N VAL A 106 -6.22 7.13 0.95
CA VAL A 106 -6.70 7.04 -0.42
C VAL A 106 -6.03 5.84 -1.07
N THR A 107 -6.77 4.78 -1.32
CA THR A 107 -6.20 3.54 -1.84
C THR A 107 -7.02 2.94 -2.96
N HIS A 108 -6.35 2.35 -3.94
CA HIS A 108 -6.96 1.57 -5.02
C HIS A 108 -7.31 0.12 -4.64
N ARG A 109 -6.94 -0.34 -3.45
CA ARG A 109 -7.21 -1.70 -2.97
C ARG A 109 -8.69 -2.07 -3.01
N LEU A 110 -9.57 -1.10 -2.90
CA LEU A 110 -11.03 -1.30 -2.81
C LEU A 110 -11.66 -1.82 -4.11
N PHE A 111 -10.93 -1.81 -5.22
CA PHE A 111 -11.42 -2.24 -6.53
C PHE A 111 -11.16 -3.71 -6.87
N ILE A 112 -10.74 -4.51 -5.90
CA ILE A 112 -10.54 -5.95 -6.11
C ILE A 112 -11.89 -6.65 -6.07
N GLY A 113 -12.38 -7.07 -7.23
CA GLY A 113 -13.68 -7.69 -7.38
C GLY A 113 -13.91 -8.89 -6.45
N GLY A 114 -15.02 -8.90 -5.73
CA GLY A 114 -15.40 -9.97 -4.82
C GLY A 114 -14.64 -10.05 -3.50
N GLN A 115 -13.65 -9.20 -3.27
CA GLN A 115 -12.82 -9.20 -2.06
C GLN A 115 -12.96 -7.93 -1.21
N HIS A 116 -13.93 -7.08 -1.50
CA HIS A 116 -14.05 -5.75 -0.90
C HIS A 116 -14.04 -5.79 0.65
N ALA A 117 -14.88 -6.62 1.25
CA ALA A 117 -14.99 -6.70 2.71
C ALA A 117 -13.67 -7.15 3.37
N ARG A 118 -12.99 -8.14 2.76
CA ARG A 118 -11.68 -8.61 3.22
C ARG A 118 -10.64 -7.51 3.10
N VAL A 119 -10.56 -6.86 1.95
CA VAL A 119 -9.59 -5.80 1.68
C VAL A 119 -9.74 -4.65 2.67
N VAL A 120 -10.96 -4.19 2.92
CA VAL A 120 -11.24 -3.14 3.92
C VAL A 120 -10.81 -3.60 5.31
N SER A 121 -11.25 -4.77 5.74
CA SER A 121 -10.94 -5.33 7.07
C SER A 121 -9.44 -5.50 7.28
N ASP A 122 -8.72 -6.07 6.31
CA ASP A 122 -7.29 -6.29 6.41
C ASP A 122 -6.50 -4.97 6.37
N THR A 123 -6.95 -4.00 5.58
CA THR A 123 -6.33 -2.67 5.53
C THR A 123 -6.49 -1.93 6.88
N VAL A 124 -7.68 -1.93 7.45
CA VAL A 124 -7.93 -1.33 8.77
C VAL A 124 -7.09 -2.02 9.85
N ALA A 125 -7.06 -3.34 9.87
CA ALA A 125 -6.27 -4.10 10.83
C ALA A 125 -4.76 -3.79 10.72
N TRP A 126 -4.26 -3.61 9.50
CA TRP A 126 -2.86 -3.22 9.25
C TRP A 126 -2.55 -1.80 9.76
N LEU A 127 -3.43 -0.84 9.46
CA LEU A 127 -3.29 0.54 9.92
C LEU A 127 -3.26 0.61 11.46
N GLU A 128 -4.15 -0.11 12.12
CA GLU A 128 -4.21 -0.16 13.58
C GLU A 128 -3.00 -0.85 14.20
N LYS A 129 -2.57 -1.97 13.61
CA LYS A 129 -1.36 -2.69 14.06
C LYS A 129 -0.13 -1.77 14.09
N HIS A 130 0.02 -0.93 13.09
CA HIS A 130 1.15 0.01 12.96
C HIS A 130 0.89 1.37 13.61
N ARG A 131 -0.24 1.54 14.28
CA ARG A 131 -0.66 2.79 14.92
C ARG A 131 -0.58 3.99 13.99
N ILE A 132 -1.07 3.81 12.78
CA ILE A 132 -1.16 4.89 11.81
C ILE A 132 -2.46 5.65 12.04
N PRO A 133 -2.41 6.93 12.44
CA PRO A 133 -3.61 7.73 12.64
C PRO A 133 -4.22 8.10 11.29
N TYR A 134 -5.53 7.94 11.16
CA TYR A 134 -6.28 8.38 9.99
C TYR A 134 -7.71 8.76 10.39
N MET A 135 -8.28 9.70 9.64
CA MET A 135 -9.64 10.19 9.88
C MET A 135 -10.66 9.53 8.98
N SER A 136 -10.23 9.02 7.83
CA SER A 136 -11.10 8.30 6.89
C SER A 136 -10.28 7.39 5.97
N LEU A 137 -10.94 6.37 5.51
CA LEU A 137 -10.45 5.39 4.54
C LEU A 137 -11.33 5.45 3.31
#